data_d980fa4c7de32b92189ab940a5dc1360
#
_entry.id   d980fa4c7de32b92189ab940a5dc1360
#
_cell.length_a   1.000
_cell.length_b   1.000
_cell.length_c   1.000
_cell.angle_alpha   90.00
_cell.angle_beta   90.00
_cell.angle_gamma   90.00
#
_symmetry.space_group_name_H-M   'P 1'
#
loop_
_entity.id
_entity.type
_entity.pdbx_description
1 polymer ?
#
loop_
_entity_poly.entity_id
_entity_poly.type
_entity_poly.pdbx_seq_one_letter_code
_entity_poly.pdbx_strand_id
1 'polypeptide(L)'
;MRAALHALLLAWMVMTSLPASAQVFDFEELDGWADDDHLAALQTFRRSCDLMKRHDWTPLCRLAQDVDDNPAAARQFFELLFKPTLIGTPPALFTGYYEPVLEGSPIRTARFAWPIYRRPPELRDGSVWYDRATIESGILRGRGLEIAWLDDPVEVFFLHIQGSGRIEMTNGSTVRVGYAGRNGHAYRSVGQELVRQGIFNKSQVSAETIRQWVRANPSSGMALLNYNPSYIFFRKLPKLADTHGPIGAMGRSITTLRSVAIDPDFVPLGAPVWVEKSGDQPLHRLMIAQDTGGAIKGAQRADIFFGTGHEAGRAAGSVKDGGRMLQLLPIDRAYAMTADTPDGGG
;
A
#
# COMPACT_ATOMS: atom_id res chain seq x y z
N MET A 1 33.61 -45.16 -37.71
CA MET A 1 32.63 -44.79 -36.73
C MET A 1 33.17 -43.57 -35.98
N ARG A 2 32.73 -42.38 -36.34
CA ARG A 2 33.13 -41.10 -35.65
C ARG A 2 31.88 -40.53 -34.99
N ALA A 3 31.84 -40.54 -33.67
CA ALA A 3 30.81 -39.94 -32.86
C ALA A 3 31.10 -38.41 -32.74
N ALA A 4 30.19 -37.60 -33.24
CA ALA A 4 30.23 -36.14 -33.06
C ALA A 4 29.52 -35.78 -31.74
N LEU A 5 30.29 -35.27 -30.79
CA LEU A 5 29.77 -34.63 -29.56
C LEU A 5 29.23 -33.24 -29.93
N HIS A 6 27.92 -33.03 -29.76
CA HIS A 6 27.32 -31.72 -29.80
C HIS A 6 27.30 -31.15 -28.37
N ALA A 7 28.16 -30.17 -28.10
CA ALA A 7 28.14 -29.41 -26.90
C ALA A 7 27.05 -28.31 -27.02
N LEU A 8 25.95 -28.44 -26.28
CA LEU A 8 24.96 -27.38 -26.10
C LEU A 8 25.53 -26.35 -25.10
N LEU A 9 25.93 -25.20 -25.61
CA LEU A 9 26.21 -24.00 -24.81
C LEU A 9 24.85 -23.36 -24.40
N LEU A 10 24.45 -23.61 -23.18
CA LEU A 10 23.39 -22.81 -22.52
C LEU A 10 23.96 -21.43 -22.19
N ALA A 11 23.64 -20.45 -23.03
CA ALA A 11 23.87 -19.05 -22.71
C ALA A 11 22.89 -18.61 -21.57
N TRP A 12 23.42 -18.47 -20.39
CA TRP A 12 22.70 -17.76 -19.30
C TRP A 12 22.61 -16.29 -19.69
N MET A 13 21.41 -15.85 -20.10
CA MET A 13 21.08 -14.44 -20.19
C MET A 13 20.98 -13.89 -18.76
N VAL A 14 22.05 -13.31 -18.28
CA VAL A 14 21.99 -12.43 -17.10
C VAL A 14 21.17 -11.21 -17.51
N MET A 15 19.91 -11.17 -17.09
CA MET A 15 19.12 -9.94 -17.15
C MET A 15 19.78 -8.95 -16.18
N THR A 16 20.67 -8.13 -16.69
CA THR A 16 21.13 -6.93 -16.00
C THR A 16 19.92 -5.98 -15.94
N SER A 17 19.31 -5.84 -14.78
CA SER A 17 18.39 -4.76 -14.52
C SER A 17 19.13 -3.44 -14.79
N LEU A 18 18.70 -2.71 -15.82
CA LEU A 18 19.19 -1.34 -16.05
C LEU A 18 18.98 -0.54 -14.76
N PRO A 19 19.98 0.23 -14.30
CA PRO A 19 19.77 1.10 -13.16
C PRO A 19 18.59 2.04 -13.47
N ALA A 20 17.67 2.18 -12.52
CA ALA A 20 16.57 3.13 -12.66
C ALA A 20 17.19 4.53 -12.84
N SER A 21 16.87 5.22 -13.93
CA SER A 21 17.34 6.58 -14.16
C SER A 21 16.88 7.46 -13.01
N ALA A 22 17.80 8.19 -12.39
CA ALA A 22 17.52 9.17 -11.35
C ALA A 22 17.76 10.58 -11.91
N GLN A 23 16.81 11.49 -11.69
CA GLN A 23 16.92 12.89 -12.08
C GLN A 23 16.58 13.78 -10.88
N VAL A 24 17.44 14.74 -10.58
CA VAL A 24 17.23 15.75 -9.52
C VAL A 24 16.50 16.95 -10.10
N PHE A 25 15.58 17.48 -9.32
CA PHE A 25 14.77 18.66 -9.62
C PHE A 25 14.96 19.73 -8.55
N ASP A 26 14.66 20.97 -8.90
CA ASP A 26 14.51 22.05 -7.94
C ASP A 26 13.05 22.12 -7.45
N PHE A 27 12.82 22.68 -6.27
CA PHE A 27 11.48 22.75 -5.68
C PHE A 27 10.52 23.64 -6.47
N GLU A 28 11.06 24.62 -7.21
CA GLU A 28 10.31 25.49 -8.11
C GLU A 28 9.75 24.75 -9.33
N GLU A 29 10.29 23.57 -9.67
CA GLU A 29 9.82 22.72 -10.76
C GLU A 29 8.70 21.77 -10.32
N LEU A 30 8.33 21.78 -9.02
CA LEU A 30 7.25 20.98 -8.46
C LEU A 30 5.93 21.73 -8.53
N ASP A 31 5.01 21.21 -9.29
CA ASP A 31 3.70 21.83 -9.46
C ASP A 31 2.90 21.83 -8.15
N GLY A 32 2.53 23.05 -7.67
CA GLY A 32 1.80 23.24 -6.42
C GLY A 32 2.62 23.12 -5.13
N TRP A 33 3.95 23.02 -5.21
CA TRP A 33 4.78 22.90 -4.01
C TRP A 33 4.56 24.05 -3.01
N ALA A 34 4.49 25.29 -3.51
CA ALA A 34 4.34 26.49 -2.68
C ALA A 34 3.03 26.53 -1.89
N ASP A 35 2.00 25.83 -2.36
CA ASP A 35 0.64 25.88 -1.84
C ASP A 35 0.31 24.72 -0.89
N ASP A 36 1.24 23.74 -0.70
CA ASP A 36 0.99 22.59 0.16
C ASP A 36 1.14 22.93 1.65
N ASP A 37 0.41 22.21 2.48
CA ASP A 37 0.56 22.24 3.93
C ASP A 37 1.78 21.42 4.38
N HIS A 38 2.97 22.03 4.29
CA HIS A 38 4.23 21.42 4.70
C HIS A 38 4.29 21.08 6.18
N LEU A 39 3.54 21.82 7.02
CA LEU A 39 3.49 21.55 8.46
C LEU A 39 2.83 20.19 8.73
N ALA A 40 1.71 19.89 8.06
CA ALA A 40 1.08 18.58 8.20
C ALA A 40 1.98 17.44 7.70
N ALA A 41 2.77 17.68 6.66
CA ALA A 41 3.77 16.72 6.17
C ALA A 41 4.90 16.53 7.19
N LEU A 42 5.44 17.60 7.76
CA LEU A 42 6.49 17.55 8.79
C LEU A 42 6.01 16.82 10.05
N GLN A 43 4.81 17.12 10.52
CA GLN A 43 4.20 16.42 11.66
C GLN A 43 4.02 14.92 11.38
N THR A 44 3.66 14.56 10.14
CA THR A 44 3.56 13.16 9.73
C THR A 44 4.95 12.49 9.66
N PHE A 45 5.96 13.19 9.15
CA PHE A 45 7.35 12.72 9.11
C PHE A 45 7.89 12.45 10.52
N ARG A 46 7.73 13.39 11.45
CA ARG A 46 8.15 13.27 12.86
C ARG A 46 7.62 12.02 13.56
N ARG A 47 6.41 11.57 13.20
CA ARG A 47 5.77 10.39 13.84
C ARG A 47 6.48 9.08 13.56
N SER A 48 7.30 9.01 12.53
CA SER A 48 7.91 7.75 12.08
C SER A 48 9.40 7.85 11.74
N CYS A 49 9.96 9.03 11.67
CA CYS A 49 11.34 9.23 11.26
C CYS A 49 12.37 8.57 12.22
N ASP A 50 12.02 8.44 13.50
CA ASP A 50 12.83 7.73 14.51
C ASP A 50 13.01 6.23 14.18
N LEU A 51 12.14 5.68 13.36
CA LEU A 51 12.20 4.30 12.89
C LEU A 51 13.10 4.11 11.67
N MET A 52 13.54 5.19 11.04
CA MET A 52 14.46 5.16 9.91
C MET A 52 15.89 4.91 10.42
N LYS A 53 16.35 3.65 10.30
CA LYS A 53 17.64 3.20 10.85
C LYS A 53 18.86 3.59 10.02
N ARG A 54 18.67 4.15 8.84
CA ARG A 54 19.79 4.56 7.97
C ARG A 54 20.48 5.78 8.54
N HIS A 55 21.80 5.76 8.55
CA HIS A 55 22.62 6.81 9.17
C HIS A 55 22.43 8.20 8.52
N ASP A 56 22.11 8.25 7.22
CA ASP A 56 21.82 9.48 6.47
C ASP A 56 20.50 10.16 6.91
N TRP A 57 19.55 9.42 7.48
CA TRP A 57 18.25 9.92 7.94
C TRP A 57 18.23 10.34 9.42
N THR A 58 19.10 9.75 10.24
CA THR A 58 19.09 9.98 11.69
C THR A 58 19.32 11.45 12.08
N PRO A 59 20.28 12.19 11.47
CA PRO A 59 20.44 13.63 11.74
C PRO A 59 19.22 14.45 11.34
N LEU A 60 18.63 14.14 10.19
CA LEU A 60 17.45 14.84 9.67
C LEU A 60 16.24 14.64 10.57
N CYS A 61 16.08 13.43 11.12
CA CYS A 61 15.01 13.16 12.08
C CYS A 61 15.16 13.96 13.38
N ARG A 62 16.39 14.14 13.89
CA ARG A 62 16.65 14.99 15.04
C ARG A 62 16.31 16.45 14.74
N LEU A 63 16.80 16.98 13.62
CA LEU A 63 16.49 18.35 13.20
C LEU A 63 14.98 18.55 13.03
N ALA A 64 14.27 17.56 12.46
CA ALA A 64 12.83 17.63 12.30
C ALA A 64 12.09 17.83 13.64
N GLN A 65 12.57 17.25 14.74
CA GLN A 65 11.94 17.43 16.05
C GLN A 65 12.09 18.85 16.61
N ASP A 66 13.15 19.54 16.22
CA ASP A 66 13.52 20.88 16.72
C ASP A 66 12.96 22.02 15.86
N VAL A 67 12.36 21.72 14.68
CA VAL A 67 11.74 22.72 13.81
C VAL A 67 10.46 23.27 14.47
N ASP A 68 10.27 24.57 14.42
CA ASP A 68 9.04 25.22 14.92
C ASP A 68 7.79 24.74 14.20
N ASP A 69 6.68 24.65 14.93
CA ASP A 69 5.37 24.27 14.38
C ASP A 69 4.71 25.42 13.62
N ASN A 70 5.36 25.87 12.53
CA ASN A 70 4.78 26.83 11.60
C ASN A 70 5.05 26.44 10.15
N PRO A 71 4.19 26.84 9.20
CA PRO A 71 4.28 26.43 7.79
C PRO A 71 5.60 26.83 7.11
N ALA A 72 6.14 28.01 7.42
CA ALA A 72 7.37 28.51 6.79
C ALA A 72 8.59 27.70 7.23
N ALA A 73 8.73 27.42 8.54
CA ALA A 73 9.80 26.60 9.07
C ALA A 73 9.73 25.15 8.54
N ALA A 74 8.51 24.60 8.48
CA ALA A 74 8.31 23.27 7.93
C ALA A 74 8.70 23.16 6.44
N ARG A 75 8.32 24.15 5.63
CA ARG A 75 8.72 24.23 4.22
C ARG A 75 10.24 24.35 4.10
N GLN A 76 10.85 25.29 4.85
CA GLN A 76 12.31 25.52 4.84
C GLN A 76 13.07 24.25 5.25
N PHE A 77 12.58 23.45 6.21
CA PHE A 77 13.16 22.18 6.59
C PHE A 77 13.32 21.24 5.39
N PHE A 78 12.28 21.08 4.58
CA PHE A 78 12.36 20.22 3.41
C PHE A 78 13.26 20.81 2.31
N GLU A 79 13.15 22.10 2.04
CA GLU A 79 13.92 22.76 0.98
C GLU A 79 15.43 22.82 1.26
N LEU A 80 15.83 22.96 2.52
CA LEU A 80 17.25 23.05 2.90
C LEU A 80 17.95 21.68 3.03
N LEU A 81 17.20 20.62 3.30
CA LEU A 81 17.82 19.34 3.68
C LEU A 81 17.60 18.23 2.64
N PHE A 82 16.74 18.46 1.68
CA PHE A 82 16.37 17.45 0.68
C PHE A 82 16.47 17.99 -0.75
N LYS A 83 16.54 17.06 -1.70
CA LYS A 83 16.33 17.34 -3.13
C LYS A 83 15.25 16.42 -3.69
N PRO A 84 14.28 16.99 -4.45
CA PRO A 84 13.31 16.20 -5.20
C PRO A 84 14.02 15.36 -6.25
N THR A 85 13.85 14.05 -6.19
CA THR A 85 14.52 13.11 -7.10
C THR A 85 13.50 12.20 -7.73
N LEU A 86 13.37 12.27 -9.05
CA LEU A 86 12.57 11.36 -9.84
C LEU A 86 13.35 10.06 -10.05
N ILE A 87 12.79 8.95 -9.59
CA ILE A 87 13.36 7.61 -9.77
C ILE A 87 12.41 6.78 -10.62
N GLY A 88 12.92 6.21 -11.69
CA GLY A 88 12.12 5.49 -12.69
C GLY A 88 11.45 6.42 -13.69
N THR A 89 10.60 5.87 -14.53
CA THR A 89 10.02 6.57 -15.68
C THR A 89 8.52 6.81 -15.48
N PRO A 90 8.04 8.07 -15.55
CA PRO A 90 6.62 8.38 -15.59
C PRO A 90 5.94 7.78 -16.85
N PRO A 91 4.59 7.60 -16.84
CA PRO A 91 3.69 8.05 -15.79
C PRO A 91 3.69 7.13 -14.58
N ALA A 92 3.54 7.75 -13.40
CA ALA A 92 3.23 7.00 -12.18
C ALA A 92 1.85 6.33 -12.27
N LEU A 93 1.62 5.35 -11.41
CA LEU A 93 0.29 4.82 -11.15
C LEU A 93 -0.09 5.10 -9.69
N PHE A 94 -1.06 5.97 -9.51
CA PHE A 94 -1.68 6.25 -8.22
C PHE A 94 -3.00 5.51 -8.07
N THR A 95 -3.19 4.91 -6.91
CA THR A 95 -4.47 4.35 -6.45
C THR A 95 -4.77 4.85 -5.04
N GLY A 96 -5.93 4.53 -4.51
CA GLY A 96 -6.32 4.90 -3.15
C GLY A 96 -6.67 3.70 -2.31
N TYR A 97 -6.37 3.77 -1.01
CA TYR A 97 -6.84 2.84 0.00
C TYR A 97 -7.37 3.57 1.22
N TYR A 98 -8.10 2.86 2.07
CA TYR A 98 -8.78 3.43 3.22
C TYR A 98 -8.94 2.39 4.33
N GLU A 99 -9.32 2.82 5.53
CA GLU A 99 -9.70 1.95 6.63
C GLU A 99 -11.24 1.74 6.61
N PRO A 100 -11.76 0.57 6.17
CA PRO A 100 -13.19 0.32 6.20
C PRO A 100 -13.73 0.24 7.62
N VAL A 101 -15.00 0.64 7.79
CA VAL A 101 -15.80 0.42 9.00
C VAL A 101 -16.88 -0.59 8.62
N LEU A 102 -16.88 -1.74 9.27
CA LEU A 102 -17.73 -2.89 8.95
C LEU A 102 -18.50 -3.35 10.20
N GLU A 103 -19.71 -3.86 10.00
CA GLU A 103 -20.45 -4.53 11.06
C GLU A 103 -19.90 -5.94 11.32
N GLY A 104 -19.89 -6.36 12.59
CA GLY A 104 -19.43 -7.69 12.94
C GLY A 104 -20.01 -8.21 14.25
N SER A 105 -19.80 -9.50 14.49
CA SER A 105 -20.21 -10.17 15.72
C SER A 105 -19.03 -10.88 16.37
N PRO A 106 -18.95 -10.91 17.72
CA PRO A 106 -17.94 -11.70 18.43
C PRO A 106 -18.18 -13.21 18.32
N ILE A 107 -19.40 -13.61 17.94
CA ILE A 107 -19.79 -15.01 17.79
C ILE A 107 -20.41 -15.23 16.42
N ARG A 108 -20.32 -16.46 15.92
CA ARG A 108 -20.97 -16.86 14.68
C ARG A 108 -22.49 -16.89 14.85
N THR A 109 -23.21 -16.29 13.89
CA THR A 109 -24.68 -16.33 13.79
C THR A 109 -25.09 -16.69 12.38
N ALA A 110 -26.40 -16.78 12.11
CA ALA A 110 -26.92 -16.97 10.73
C ALA A 110 -26.56 -15.78 9.83
N ARG A 111 -26.60 -14.53 10.34
CA ARG A 111 -26.21 -13.32 9.62
C ARG A 111 -24.68 -13.16 9.55
N PHE A 112 -24.01 -13.25 10.68
CA PHE A 112 -22.57 -13.07 10.78
C PHE A 112 -21.86 -14.43 10.67
N ALA A 113 -21.58 -14.85 9.44
CA ALA A 113 -21.10 -16.20 9.13
C ALA A 113 -19.64 -16.24 8.60
N TRP A 114 -19.07 -15.07 8.25
CA TRP A 114 -17.78 -14.96 7.55
C TRP A 114 -16.70 -14.48 8.50
N PRO A 115 -15.76 -15.35 8.90
CA PRO A 115 -14.77 -15.01 9.91
C PRO A 115 -13.59 -14.23 9.32
N ILE A 116 -13.01 -13.35 10.14
CA ILE A 116 -11.65 -12.83 9.97
C ILE A 116 -10.75 -13.46 11.02
N TYR A 117 -9.58 -13.93 10.59
CA TYR A 117 -8.73 -14.77 11.42
C TYR A 117 -7.48 -14.06 11.90
N ARG A 118 -7.05 -14.44 13.13
CA ARG A 118 -5.67 -14.23 13.60
C ARG A 118 -4.71 -15.09 12.81
N ARG A 119 -3.46 -14.64 12.73
CA ARG A 119 -2.37 -15.42 12.13
C ARG A 119 -2.22 -16.77 12.83
N PRO A 120 -2.28 -17.88 12.10
CA PRO A 120 -1.97 -19.20 12.63
C PRO A 120 -0.51 -19.26 13.11
N PRO A 121 -0.25 -19.91 14.27
CA PRO A 121 1.11 -19.96 14.82
C PRO A 121 2.11 -20.73 13.95
N GLU A 122 1.65 -21.67 13.15
CA GLU A 122 2.47 -22.44 12.22
C GLU A 122 2.82 -21.71 10.90
N LEU A 123 2.17 -20.58 10.64
CA LEU A 123 2.45 -19.79 9.44
C LEU A 123 3.81 -19.10 9.54
N ARG A 124 4.75 -19.46 8.67
CA ARG A 124 6.08 -18.86 8.58
C ARG A 124 6.12 -17.72 7.56
N ASP A 125 6.82 -16.64 7.88
CA ASP A 125 7.03 -15.55 6.94
C ASP A 125 7.81 -16.04 5.71
N GLY A 126 7.38 -15.56 4.52
CA GLY A 126 8.00 -15.95 3.26
C GLY A 126 7.63 -17.35 2.73
N SER A 127 6.92 -18.17 3.50
CA SER A 127 6.46 -19.47 3.03
C SER A 127 5.10 -19.40 2.35
N VAL A 128 4.87 -20.26 1.38
CA VAL A 128 3.55 -20.50 0.79
C VAL A 128 2.79 -21.48 1.71
N TRP A 129 1.56 -21.09 2.04
CA TRP A 129 0.66 -21.88 2.88
C TRP A 129 -0.64 -22.18 2.11
N TYR A 130 -1.71 -22.59 2.79
CA TYR A 130 -3.00 -22.85 2.15
C TYR A 130 -3.52 -21.62 1.41
N ASP A 131 -4.10 -21.84 0.24
CA ASP A 131 -4.74 -20.77 -0.55
C ASP A 131 -6.07 -20.32 0.06
N ARG A 132 -6.63 -19.24 -0.47
CA ARG A 132 -7.91 -18.68 -0.02
C ARG A 132 -9.02 -19.73 -0.02
N ALA A 133 -9.19 -20.48 -1.11
CA ALA A 133 -10.27 -21.46 -1.24
C ALA A 133 -10.19 -22.51 -0.14
N THR A 134 -9.00 -23.01 0.17
CA THR A 134 -8.76 -23.98 1.25
C THR A 134 -9.05 -23.37 2.62
N ILE A 135 -8.62 -22.12 2.88
CA ILE A 135 -8.88 -21.43 4.15
C ILE A 135 -10.38 -21.21 4.34
N GLU A 136 -11.07 -20.70 3.32
CA GLU A 136 -12.51 -20.41 3.36
C GLU A 136 -13.37 -21.67 3.39
N SER A 137 -12.87 -22.83 2.91
CA SER A 137 -13.55 -24.11 3.10
C SER A 137 -13.65 -24.55 4.56
N GLY A 138 -12.87 -23.92 5.45
CA GLY A 138 -12.98 -24.05 6.90
C GLY A 138 -11.88 -24.85 7.59
N ILE A 139 -10.69 -24.95 6.99
CA ILE A 139 -9.53 -25.63 7.61
C ILE A 139 -9.13 -25.02 8.97
N LEU A 140 -9.53 -23.78 9.25
CA LEU A 140 -9.27 -23.07 10.51
C LEU A 140 -10.43 -23.16 11.52
N ARG A 141 -11.54 -23.79 11.18
CA ARG A 141 -12.70 -23.90 12.09
C ARG A 141 -12.34 -24.64 13.37
N GLY A 142 -12.85 -24.14 14.49
CA GLY A 142 -12.64 -24.75 15.81
C GLY A 142 -11.24 -24.53 16.41
N ARG A 143 -10.40 -23.74 15.75
CA ARG A 143 -9.05 -23.44 16.24
C ARG A 143 -8.99 -22.19 17.14
N GLY A 144 -10.11 -21.50 17.33
CA GLY A 144 -10.20 -20.31 18.17
C GLY A 144 -9.39 -19.13 17.61
N LEU A 145 -9.19 -19.07 16.29
CA LEU A 145 -8.43 -18.02 15.62
C LEU A 145 -9.30 -16.86 15.15
N GLU A 146 -10.61 -16.98 15.24
CA GLU A 146 -11.55 -15.96 14.81
C GLU A 146 -11.41 -14.68 15.66
N ILE A 147 -11.33 -13.51 15.00
CA ILE A 147 -11.34 -12.21 15.67
C ILE A 147 -12.76 -11.68 15.75
N ALA A 148 -13.48 -11.79 14.65
CA ALA A 148 -14.86 -11.39 14.46
C ALA A 148 -15.47 -12.19 13.31
N TRP A 149 -16.81 -12.17 13.23
CA TRP A 149 -17.60 -12.71 12.14
C TRP A 149 -18.31 -11.56 11.45
N LEU A 150 -18.14 -11.42 10.13
CA LEU A 150 -18.77 -10.41 9.29
C LEU A 150 -19.99 -11.03 8.59
N ASP A 151 -20.87 -10.16 8.07
CA ASP A 151 -22.11 -10.58 7.42
C ASP A 151 -21.99 -10.75 5.89
N ASP A 152 -20.91 -10.23 5.29
CA ASP A 152 -20.71 -10.23 3.84
C ASP A 152 -19.31 -10.74 3.44
N PRO A 153 -19.22 -11.84 2.66
CA PRO A 153 -17.91 -12.36 2.23
C PRO A 153 -17.15 -11.42 1.31
N VAL A 154 -17.84 -10.56 0.57
CA VAL A 154 -17.16 -9.60 -0.30
C VAL A 154 -16.50 -8.50 0.52
N GLU A 155 -17.09 -8.09 1.64
CA GLU A 155 -16.43 -7.13 2.55
C GLU A 155 -15.24 -7.77 3.29
N VAL A 156 -15.31 -9.06 3.65
CA VAL A 156 -14.13 -9.80 4.15
C VAL A 156 -13.02 -9.79 3.11
N PHE A 157 -13.34 -10.05 1.84
CA PHE A 157 -12.37 -10.02 0.75
C PHE A 157 -11.73 -8.63 0.59
N PHE A 158 -12.53 -7.57 0.58
CA PHE A 158 -12.00 -6.21 0.47
C PHE A 158 -11.22 -5.79 1.72
N LEU A 159 -11.61 -6.23 2.91
CA LEU A 159 -10.83 -6.03 4.14
C LEU A 159 -9.41 -6.65 4.03
N HIS A 160 -9.30 -7.82 3.37
CA HIS A 160 -7.99 -8.42 3.07
C HIS A 160 -7.16 -7.56 2.09
N ILE A 161 -7.81 -6.85 1.17
CA ILE A 161 -7.12 -5.93 0.23
C ILE A 161 -6.63 -4.68 0.97
N GLN A 162 -7.48 -4.10 1.84
CA GLN A 162 -7.15 -2.90 2.61
C GLN A 162 -6.11 -3.16 3.72
N GLY A 163 -6.06 -4.37 4.26
CA GLY A 163 -5.07 -4.77 5.28
C GLY A 163 -5.39 -4.33 6.69
N SER A 164 -6.37 -3.46 6.89
CA SER A 164 -6.82 -2.94 8.20
C SER A 164 -8.29 -2.55 8.13
N GLY A 165 -8.94 -2.43 9.31
CA GLY A 165 -10.33 -1.99 9.40
C GLY A 165 -10.82 -1.82 10.83
N ARG A 166 -11.99 -1.19 10.97
CA ARG A 166 -12.76 -1.09 12.21
C ARG A 166 -13.98 -2.00 12.11
N ILE A 167 -14.17 -2.81 13.12
CA ILE A 167 -15.32 -3.71 13.19
C ILE A 167 -16.20 -3.24 14.35
N GLU A 168 -17.36 -2.73 14.02
CA GLU A 168 -18.42 -2.35 14.96
C GLU A 168 -19.19 -3.62 15.34
N MET A 169 -19.00 -4.05 16.58
CA MET A 169 -19.54 -5.32 17.06
C MET A 169 -20.98 -5.17 17.51
N THR A 170 -21.79 -6.22 17.31
CA THR A 170 -23.18 -6.28 17.80
C THR A 170 -23.36 -6.07 19.30
N ASN A 171 -22.31 -6.20 20.08
CA ASN A 171 -22.32 -5.93 21.53
C ASN A 171 -21.93 -4.47 21.88
N GLY A 172 -21.86 -3.57 20.89
CA GLY A 172 -21.53 -2.16 21.05
C GLY A 172 -20.03 -1.83 21.18
N SER A 173 -19.15 -2.84 21.16
CA SER A 173 -17.70 -2.59 21.15
C SER A 173 -17.17 -2.41 19.74
N THR A 174 -16.09 -1.64 19.60
CA THR A 174 -15.34 -1.52 18.34
C THR A 174 -14.02 -2.24 18.46
N VAL A 175 -13.71 -3.09 17.48
CA VAL A 175 -12.42 -3.76 17.36
C VAL A 175 -11.71 -3.23 16.13
N ARG A 176 -10.51 -2.67 16.30
CA ARG A 176 -9.64 -2.33 15.18
C ARG A 176 -8.74 -3.50 14.85
N VAL A 177 -8.62 -3.80 13.58
CA VAL A 177 -7.75 -4.87 13.08
C VAL A 177 -6.71 -4.32 12.12
N GLY A 178 -5.54 -4.91 12.13
CA GLY A 178 -4.45 -4.59 11.22
C GLY A 178 -3.73 -5.85 10.76
N TYR A 179 -2.95 -5.73 9.73
CA TYR A 179 -2.19 -6.82 9.11
C TYR A 179 -1.30 -7.55 10.13
N ALA A 180 -1.30 -8.88 10.07
CA ALA A 180 -0.48 -9.75 10.90
C ALA A 180 0.34 -10.79 10.11
N GLY A 181 0.08 -10.93 8.82
CA GLY A 181 0.77 -11.88 7.96
C GLY A 181 -0.08 -12.29 6.76
N ARG A 182 0.53 -12.97 5.81
CA ARG A 182 -0.14 -13.47 4.60
C ARG A 182 0.26 -14.92 4.33
N ASN A 183 -0.56 -15.62 3.55
CA ASN A 183 -0.34 -17.01 3.18
C ASN A 183 0.74 -17.24 2.10
N GLY A 184 1.46 -16.23 1.66
CA GLY A 184 2.56 -16.34 0.72
C GLY A 184 2.18 -16.45 -0.77
N HIS A 185 0.89 -16.59 -1.10
CA HIS A 185 0.45 -16.58 -2.48
C HIS A 185 0.47 -15.18 -3.09
N ALA A 186 0.79 -15.09 -4.38
CA ALA A 186 0.70 -13.86 -5.15
C ALA A 186 -0.77 -13.43 -5.31
N TYR A 187 -1.01 -12.12 -5.26
CA TYR A 187 -2.33 -11.55 -5.52
C TYR A 187 -2.73 -11.74 -6.98
N ARG A 188 -3.97 -12.18 -7.21
CA ARG A 188 -4.60 -12.22 -8.54
C ARG A 188 -5.82 -11.31 -8.55
N SER A 189 -5.86 -10.38 -9.50
CA SER A 189 -6.93 -9.39 -9.60
C SER A 189 -8.24 -10.03 -10.04
N VAL A 190 -9.23 -10.00 -9.17
CA VAL A 190 -10.60 -10.45 -9.50
C VAL A 190 -11.27 -9.52 -10.51
N GLY A 191 -10.90 -8.24 -10.55
CA GLY A 191 -11.39 -7.31 -11.57
C GLY A 191 -10.84 -7.63 -12.96
N GLN A 192 -9.56 -7.99 -13.08
CA GLN A 192 -9.00 -8.46 -14.35
C GLN A 192 -9.65 -9.78 -14.79
N GLU A 193 -9.97 -10.65 -13.85
CA GLU A 193 -10.65 -11.90 -14.15
C GLU A 193 -12.06 -11.67 -14.71
N LEU A 194 -12.83 -10.72 -14.15
CA LEU A 194 -14.14 -10.33 -14.70
C LEU A 194 -14.04 -9.77 -16.14
N VAL A 195 -12.97 -9.01 -16.42
CA VAL A 195 -12.70 -8.55 -17.81
C VAL A 195 -12.34 -9.72 -18.72
N ARG A 196 -11.50 -10.65 -18.27
CA ARG A 196 -11.13 -11.84 -19.03
C ARG A 196 -12.34 -12.73 -19.35
N GLN A 197 -13.29 -12.82 -18.43
CA GLN A 197 -14.55 -13.56 -18.62
C GLN A 197 -15.58 -12.81 -19.50
N GLY A 198 -15.29 -11.57 -19.92
CA GLY A 198 -16.19 -10.76 -20.72
C GLY A 198 -17.41 -10.19 -19.95
N ILE A 199 -17.38 -10.24 -18.61
CA ILE A 199 -18.47 -9.75 -17.76
C ILE A 199 -18.46 -8.23 -17.70
N PHE A 200 -17.27 -7.61 -17.63
CA PHE A 200 -17.06 -6.17 -17.65
C PHE A 200 -16.00 -5.75 -18.65
N ASN A 201 -16.09 -4.53 -19.13
CA ASN A 201 -15.00 -3.84 -19.80
C ASN A 201 -14.04 -3.25 -18.77
N LYS A 202 -12.80 -2.97 -19.19
CA LYS A 202 -11.74 -2.42 -18.33
C LYS A 202 -12.14 -1.11 -17.60
N SER A 203 -12.95 -0.27 -18.27
CA SER A 203 -13.46 0.99 -17.74
C SER A 203 -14.62 0.82 -16.75
N GLN A 204 -15.27 -0.33 -16.72
CA GLN A 204 -16.40 -0.62 -15.84
C GLN A 204 -15.98 -1.26 -14.51
N VAL A 205 -14.72 -1.71 -14.42
CA VAL A 205 -14.22 -2.40 -13.21
C VAL A 205 -13.86 -1.38 -12.13
N SER A 206 -14.59 -1.46 -11.03
CA SER A 206 -14.32 -0.75 -9.79
C SER A 206 -14.57 -1.69 -8.60
N ALA A 207 -14.12 -1.30 -7.41
CA ALA A 207 -14.43 -2.04 -6.19
C ALA A 207 -15.96 -2.17 -5.98
N GLU A 208 -16.72 -1.13 -6.32
CA GLU A 208 -18.18 -1.10 -6.17
C GLU A 208 -18.86 -2.05 -7.17
N THR A 209 -18.47 -2.03 -8.45
CA THR A 209 -19.05 -2.95 -9.45
C THR A 209 -18.75 -4.41 -9.14
N ILE A 210 -17.57 -4.70 -8.58
CA ILE A 210 -17.22 -6.05 -8.11
C ILE A 210 -18.12 -6.47 -6.95
N ARG A 211 -18.34 -5.59 -5.94
CA ARG A 211 -19.25 -5.88 -4.81
C ARG A 211 -20.66 -6.19 -5.28
N GLN A 212 -21.20 -5.34 -6.14
CA GLN A 212 -22.55 -5.50 -6.69
C GLN A 212 -22.68 -6.82 -7.45
N TRP A 213 -21.68 -7.14 -8.28
CA TRP A 213 -21.71 -8.36 -9.07
C TRP A 213 -21.62 -9.62 -8.18
N VAL A 214 -20.74 -9.63 -7.18
CA VAL A 214 -20.61 -10.78 -6.25
C VAL A 214 -21.91 -10.99 -5.48
N ARG A 215 -22.53 -9.92 -4.97
CA ARG A 215 -23.81 -10.00 -4.24
C ARG A 215 -24.97 -10.48 -5.12
N ALA A 216 -24.99 -10.05 -6.38
CA ALA A 216 -26.01 -10.47 -7.35
C ALA A 216 -25.81 -11.93 -7.85
N ASN A 217 -24.59 -12.48 -7.72
CA ASN A 217 -24.23 -13.80 -8.22
C ASN A 217 -23.51 -14.64 -7.14
N PRO A 218 -24.19 -15.07 -6.05
CA PRO A 218 -23.51 -15.64 -4.88
C PRO A 218 -22.55 -16.79 -5.19
N SER A 219 -22.96 -17.80 -5.96
CA SER A 219 -22.11 -18.95 -6.28
C SER A 219 -20.91 -18.58 -7.16
N SER A 220 -21.16 -17.87 -8.26
CA SER A 220 -20.09 -17.39 -9.17
C SER A 220 -19.23 -16.32 -8.49
N GLY A 221 -19.83 -15.52 -7.61
CA GLY A 221 -19.13 -14.52 -6.82
C GLY A 221 -18.12 -15.15 -5.87
N MET A 222 -18.48 -16.19 -5.13
CA MET A 222 -17.53 -16.92 -4.29
C MET A 222 -16.42 -17.57 -5.10
N ALA A 223 -16.73 -18.16 -6.26
CA ALA A 223 -15.72 -18.69 -7.17
C ALA A 223 -14.75 -17.60 -7.65
N LEU A 224 -15.27 -16.40 -7.97
CA LEU A 224 -14.47 -15.24 -8.34
C LEU A 224 -13.55 -14.78 -7.21
N LEU A 225 -14.06 -14.65 -5.97
CA LEU A 225 -13.24 -14.24 -4.83
C LEU A 225 -12.10 -15.26 -4.59
N ASN A 226 -12.40 -16.55 -4.73
CA ASN A 226 -11.44 -17.65 -4.59
C ASN A 226 -10.43 -17.75 -5.75
N TYR A 227 -10.66 -17.08 -6.88
CA TYR A 227 -9.65 -16.94 -7.94
C TYR A 227 -8.39 -16.24 -7.45
N ASN A 228 -8.53 -15.33 -6.49
CA ASN A 228 -7.38 -14.76 -5.79
C ASN A 228 -6.91 -15.69 -4.65
N PRO A 229 -5.80 -16.41 -4.80
CA PRO A 229 -5.30 -17.34 -3.77
C PRO A 229 -4.71 -16.64 -2.56
N SER A 230 -4.38 -15.34 -2.67
CA SER A 230 -3.79 -14.55 -1.59
C SER A 230 -4.78 -14.35 -0.46
N TYR A 231 -4.33 -14.57 0.78
CA TYR A 231 -5.10 -14.40 2.00
C TYR A 231 -4.24 -13.71 3.05
N ILE A 232 -4.80 -12.75 3.79
CA ILE A 232 -4.11 -12.13 4.92
C ILE A 232 -4.78 -12.49 6.25
N PHE A 233 -3.98 -12.44 7.30
CA PHE A 233 -4.39 -12.63 8.67
C PHE A 233 -4.26 -11.32 9.43
N PHE A 234 -5.10 -11.16 10.44
CA PHE A 234 -5.20 -9.93 11.21
C PHE A 234 -4.68 -10.08 12.64
N ARG A 235 -4.38 -8.94 13.25
CA ARG A 235 -4.21 -8.81 14.70
C ARG A 235 -5.16 -7.73 15.21
N LYS A 236 -5.61 -7.87 16.43
CA LYS A 236 -6.29 -6.75 17.11
C LYS A 236 -5.27 -5.66 17.39
N LEU A 237 -5.59 -4.44 17.03
CA LEU A 237 -4.75 -3.28 17.33
C LEU A 237 -5.05 -2.78 18.75
N PRO A 238 -4.05 -2.14 19.42
CA PRO A 238 -4.31 -1.46 20.69
C PRO A 238 -5.35 -0.35 20.49
N LYS A 239 -5.92 0.15 21.58
CA LYS A 239 -6.85 1.27 21.52
C LYS A 239 -6.10 2.51 20.99
N LEU A 240 -6.47 2.93 19.80
CA LEU A 240 -6.00 4.16 19.15
C LEU A 240 -7.13 5.20 19.26
N ALA A 241 -6.78 6.47 19.30
CA ALA A 241 -7.77 7.53 19.18
C ALA A 241 -8.51 7.43 17.83
N ASP A 242 -9.79 7.78 17.80
CA ASP A 242 -10.62 7.65 16.59
C ASP A 242 -10.13 8.52 15.43
N THR A 243 -9.42 9.61 15.75
CA THR A 243 -8.78 10.50 14.78
C THR A 243 -7.51 9.92 14.13
N HIS A 244 -6.97 8.84 14.69
CA HIS A 244 -5.78 8.20 14.15
C HIS A 244 -6.16 7.15 13.10
N GLY A 245 -5.45 7.13 11.98
CA GLY A 245 -5.52 6.05 11.00
C GLY A 245 -5.00 4.71 11.55
N PRO A 246 -5.08 3.64 10.77
CA PRO A 246 -4.55 2.34 11.16
C PRO A 246 -3.03 2.35 11.29
N ILE A 247 -2.48 1.24 11.79
CA ILE A 247 -1.03 1.07 11.90
C ILE A 247 -0.49 0.60 10.55
N GLY A 248 0.34 1.42 9.92
CA GLY A 248 1.03 1.10 8.67
C GLY A 248 2.26 0.19 8.87
N ALA A 249 2.96 -0.08 7.79
CA ALA A 249 4.14 -0.97 7.77
C ALA A 249 5.28 -0.50 8.70
N MET A 250 5.36 0.80 8.97
CA MET A 250 6.32 1.35 9.93
C MET A 250 5.91 1.17 11.40
N GLY A 251 4.80 0.50 11.71
CA GLY A 251 4.36 0.32 13.09
C GLY A 251 3.84 1.60 13.77
N ARG A 252 3.52 2.62 13.00
CA ARG A 252 2.91 3.89 13.44
C ARG A 252 1.59 4.12 12.73
N SER A 253 0.72 4.91 13.36
CA SER A 253 -0.55 5.34 12.75
C SER A 253 -0.29 6.20 11.52
N ILE A 254 -0.92 5.83 10.41
CA ILE A 254 -0.87 6.59 9.15
C ILE A 254 -1.85 7.77 9.17
N THR A 255 -1.59 8.75 8.32
CA THR A 255 -2.32 10.03 8.29
C THR A 255 -3.05 10.21 6.97
N THR A 256 -4.33 10.54 7.04
CA THR A 256 -5.18 10.80 5.87
C THR A 256 -4.53 11.83 4.94
N LEU A 257 -4.42 11.49 3.64
CA LEU A 257 -3.84 12.32 2.59
C LEU A 257 -2.42 12.86 2.91
N ARG A 258 -1.69 12.19 3.83
CA ARG A 258 -0.29 12.47 4.16
C ARG A 258 0.56 11.21 4.23
N SER A 259 -0.06 10.03 4.18
CA SER A 259 0.65 8.75 4.13
C SER A 259 0.37 8.03 2.82
N VAL A 260 1.40 7.38 2.29
CA VAL A 260 1.32 6.52 1.09
C VAL A 260 1.92 5.16 1.35
N ALA A 261 1.36 4.14 0.71
CA ALA A 261 2.00 2.84 0.54
C ALA A 261 2.82 2.84 -0.75
N ILE A 262 4.03 2.32 -0.66
CA ILE A 262 5.03 2.32 -1.73
C ILE A 262 5.71 0.95 -1.88
N ASP A 263 6.53 0.81 -2.90
CA ASP A 263 7.45 -0.32 -3.03
C ASP A 263 8.77 -0.01 -2.30
N PRO A 264 9.08 -0.71 -1.19
CA PRO A 264 10.28 -0.45 -0.40
C PRO A 264 11.60 -0.79 -1.12
N ASP A 265 11.54 -1.50 -2.25
CA ASP A 265 12.69 -1.75 -3.10
C ASP A 265 13.16 -0.48 -3.82
N PHE A 266 12.29 0.51 -3.99
CA PHE A 266 12.57 1.78 -4.66
C PHE A 266 12.49 3.00 -3.73
N VAL A 267 11.53 3.02 -2.81
CA VAL A 267 11.28 4.14 -1.90
C VAL A 267 11.54 3.70 -0.47
N PRO A 268 12.49 4.28 0.26
CA PRO A 268 12.70 3.94 1.67
C PRO A 268 11.46 4.25 2.50
N LEU A 269 11.05 3.31 3.36
CA LEU A 269 10.01 3.59 4.36
C LEU A 269 10.43 4.75 5.25
N GLY A 270 9.52 5.71 5.45
CA GLY A 270 9.71 6.96 6.17
C GLY A 270 10.12 8.13 5.27
N ALA A 271 10.54 7.90 4.02
CA ALA A 271 10.93 8.96 3.11
C ALA A 271 9.76 9.88 2.77
N PRO A 272 9.97 11.21 2.74
CA PRO A 272 9.01 12.13 2.13
C PRO A 272 8.97 11.92 0.62
N VAL A 273 7.77 11.96 0.04
CA VAL A 273 7.54 11.85 -1.40
C VAL A 273 6.61 12.96 -1.86
N TRP A 274 6.97 13.64 -2.91
CA TRP A 274 6.10 14.59 -3.60
C TRP A 274 5.25 13.85 -4.62
N VAL A 275 3.94 13.96 -4.48
CA VAL A 275 2.95 13.33 -5.37
C VAL A 275 2.32 14.38 -6.24
N GLU A 276 2.44 14.24 -7.55
CA GLU A 276 1.68 14.99 -8.55
C GLU A 276 0.75 14.02 -9.29
N LYS A 277 -0.42 13.81 -8.70
CA LYS A 277 -1.47 12.97 -9.26
C LYS A 277 -2.33 13.78 -10.22
N SER A 278 -2.46 13.33 -11.46
CA SER A 278 -3.37 13.86 -12.46
C SER A 278 -4.81 13.32 -12.30
N GLY A 279 -5.65 13.49 -13.31
CA GLY A 279 -7.04 13.00 -13.35
C GLY A 279 -8.07 14.04 -12.92
N ASP A 280 -9.33 13.61 -12.75
CA ASP A 280 -10.48 14.49 -12.48
C ASP A 280 -10.34 15.30 -11.16
N GLN A 281 -9.64 14.76 -10.20
CA GLN A 281 -9.32 15.42 -8.93
C GLN A 281 -7.81 15.42 -8.75
N PRO A 282 -7.08 16.38 -9.37
CA PRO A 282 -5.63 16.43 -9.24
C PRO A 282 -5.20 16.64 -7.79
N LEU A 283 -4.07 16.07 -7.43
CA LEU A 283 -3.55 16.16 -6.07
C LEU A 283 -2.03 16.37 -6.13
N HIS A 284 -1.58 17.52 -5.65
CA HIS A 284 -0.18 17.88 -5.51
C HIS A 284 0.13 17.99 -4.02
N ARG A 285 0.92 17.04 -3.48
CA ARG A 285 1.06 16.94 -2.03
C ARG A 285 2.31 16.24 -1.59
N LEU A 286 2.92 16.78 -0.53
CA LEU A 286 4.00 16.11 0.19
C LEU A 286 3.41 15.06 1.13
N MET A 287 3.79 13.82 0.93
CA MET A 287 3.35 12.67 1.70
C MET A 287 4.53 11.88 2.26
N ILE A 288 4.29 11.03 3.24
CA ILE A 288 5.32 10.21 3.87
C ILE A 288 5.05 8.74 3.54
N ALA A 289 6.10 8.04 3.12
CA ALA A 289 6.08 6.63 2.77
C ALA A 289 6.01 5.76 4.04
N GLN A 290 4.82 5.60 4.63
CA GLN A 290 4.64 4.93 5.92
C GLN A 290 4.04 3.53 5.81
N ASP A 291 3.66 3.11 4.61
CA ASP A 291 3.00 1.84 4.40
C ASP A 291 3.51 1.11 3.15
N THR A 292 3.13 -0.16 3.02
CA THR A 292 3.44 -1.01 1.88
C THR A 292 2.23 -1.87 1.52
N GLY A 293 2.16 -2.30 0.27
CA GLY A 293 1.13 -3.22 -0.19
C GLY A 293 1.67 -4.29 -1.13
N GLY A 294 1.13 -5.50 -1.07
CA GLY A 294 1.58 -6.62 -1.92
C GLY A 294 1.42 -6.37 -3.42
N ALA A 295 0.49 -5.50 -3.81
CA ALA A 295 0.25 -5.09 -5.19
C ALA A 295 0.93 -3.74 -5.56
N ILE A 296 1.62 -3.11 -4.61
CA ILE A 296 2.27 -1.82 -4.80
C ILE A 296 3.73 -2.10 -5.18
N LYS A 297 3.99 -2.17 -6.48
CA LYS A 297 5.30 -2.55 -7.03
C LYS A 297 5.76 -1.61 -8.13
N GLY A 298 7.03 -1.18 -8.02
CA GLY A 298 7.70 -0.30 -8.96
C GLY A 298 8.00 1.10 -8.42
N ALA A 299 8.96 1.78 -9.07
CA ALA A 299 9.48 3.09 -8.65
C ALA A 299 8.43 4.22 -8.71
N GLN A 300 7.53 4.17 -9.70
CA GLN A 300 6.48 5.17 -9.92
C GLN A 300 5.11 4.59 -9.55
N ARG A 301 5.00 3.99 -8.34
CA ARG A 301 3.79 3.37 -7.83
C ARG A 301 3.52 3.80 -6.39
N ALA A 302 2.39 4.42 -6.14
CA ALA A 302 1.94 4.76 -4.80
C ALA A 302 0.44 4.49 -4.61
N ASP A 303 0.07 4.10 -3.38
CA ASP A 303 -1.30 3.94 -2.94
C ASP A 303 -1.56 4.96 -1.82
N ILE A 304 -2.48 5.90 -2.04
CA ILE A 304 -2.72 7.06 -1.17
C ILE A 304 -3.73 6.68 -0.10
N PHE A 305 -3.43 6.97 1.17
CA PHE A 305 -4.36 6.75 2.27
C PHE A 305 -5.41 7.86 2.35
N PHE A 306 -6.67 7.51 2.08
CA PHE A 306 -7.79 8.47 2.04
C PHE A 306 -8.51 8.65 3.37
N GLY A 307 -8.15 7.86 4.39
CA GLY A 307 -8.78 7.96 5.71
C GLY A 307 -9.67 6.77 6.06
N THR A 308 -10.68 6.99 6.89
CA THR A 308 -11.52 5.94 7.47
C THR A 308 -12.98 6.11 7.04
N GLY A 309 -13.67 5.01 6.82
CA GLY A 309 -15.11 4.96 6.59
C GLY A 309 -15.54 5.08 5.13
N HIS A 310 -16.86 5.17 4.93
CA HIS A 310 -17.48 5.04 3.62
C HIS A 310 -17.09 6.15 2.63
N GLU A 311 -16.97 7.40 3.09
CA GLU A 311 -16.59 8.52 2.21
C GLU A 311 -15.15 8.39 1.73
N ALA A 312 -14.23 8.02 2.65
CA ALA A 312 -12.85 7.71 2.31
C ALA A 312 -12.78 6.55 1.30
N GLY A 313 -13.62 5.53 1.47
CA GLY A 313 -13.72 4.39 0.55
C GLY A 313 -14.20 4.77 -0.84
N ARG A 314 -15.17 5.69 -0.96
CA ARG A 314 -15.62 6.20 -2.27
C ARG A 314 -14.52 7.02 -2.96
N ALA A 315 -13.87 7.91 -2.23
CA ALA A 315 -12.78 8.73 -2.75
C ALA A 315 -11.59 7.84 -3.18
N ALA A 316 -11.15 6.92 -2.34
CA ALA A 316 -10.08 5.97 -2.65
C ALA A 316 -10.40 5.10 -3.88
N GLY A 317 -11.64 4.61 -3.95
CA GLY A 317 -12.09 3.70 -5.01
C GLY A 317 -12.17 4.31 -6.41
N SER A 318 -12.20 5.64 -6.51
CA SER A 318 -12.17 6.38 -7.79
C SER A 318 -10.78 6.65 -8.31
N VAL A 319 -9.73 6.47 -7.48
CA VAL A 319 -8.35 6.81 -7.87
C VAL A 319 -7.71 5.69 -8.66
N LYS A 320 -7.39 5.98 -9.91
CA LYS A 320 -6.54 5.18 -10.79
C LYS A 320 -5.91 6.13 -11.83
N ASP A 321 -5.04 6.99 -11.35
CA ASP A 321 -4.57 8.13 -12.08
C ASP A 321 -3.07 8.04 -12.37
N GLY A 322 -2.66 8.75 -13.42
CA GLY A 322 -1.26 8.95 -13.77
C GLY A 322 -0.65 10.13 -13.02
N GLY A 323 0.54 10.51 -13.46
CA GLY A 323 1.29 11.65 -12.96
C GLY A 323 2.75 11.33 -12.73
N ARG A 324 3.39 11.97 -11.74
CA ARG A 324 4.77 11.65 -11.33
C ARG A 324 4.91 11.67 -9.80
N MET A 325 5.86 10.88 -9.30
CA MET A 325 6.23 10.85 -7.89
C MET A 325 7.72 11.11 -7.76
N LEU A 326 8.09 12.12 -6.98
CA LEU A 326 9.47 12.44 -6.68
C LEU A 326 9.76 12.09 -5.21
N GLN A 327 10.88 11.43 -4.96
CA GLN A 327 11.35 11.21 -3.59
C GLN A 327 12.12 12.44 -3.13
N LEU A 328 11.86 12.93 -1.93
CA LEU A 328 12.71 13.91 -1.30
C LEU A 328 13.85 13.16 -0.62
N LEU A 329 15.00 13.11 -1.28
CA LEU A 329 16.18 12.44 -0.74
C LEU A 329 17.10 13.45 -0.02
N PRO A 330 17.81 13.04 1.04
CA PRO A 330 18.91 13.84 1.59
C PRO A 330 19.84 14.30 0.47
N ILE A 331 20.28 15.55 0.50
CA ILE A 331 21.01 16.22 -0.60
C ILE A 331 22.17 15.37 -1.13
N ASP A 332 23.05 14.89 -0.23
CA ASP A 332 24.22 14.09 -0.62
C ASP A 332 23.81 12.80 -1.35
N ARG A 333 22.71 12.18 -0.91
CA ARG A 333 22.19 10.96 -1.52
C ARG A 333 21.58 11.23 -2.89
N ALA A 334 20.84 12.32 -3.06
CA ALA A 334 20.24 12.69 -4.34
C ALA A 334 21.32 12.82 -5.43
N TYR A 335 22.40 13.55 -5.13
CA TYR A 335 23.50 13.72 -6.08
C TYR A 335 24.35 12.46 -6.29
N ALA A 336 24.55 11.63 -5.26
CA ALA A 336 25.22 10.35 -5.44
C ALA A 336 24.49 9.42 -6.41
N MET A 337 23.15 9.42 -6.38
CA MET A 337 22.36 8.58 -7.28
C MET A 337 22.41 9.04 -8.76
N THR A 338 22.62 10.33 -9.02
CA THR A 338 22.78 10.85 -10.39
C THR A 338 24.19 10.64 -10.92
N ALA A 339 25.21 10.64 -10.07
CA ALA A 339 26.59 10.40 -10.47
C ALA A 339 26.86 8.96 -10.93
N ASP A 340 26.07 8.01 -10.43
CA ASP A 340 26.16 6.58 -10.81
C ASP A 340 25.40 6.25 -12.12
N THR A 341 24.69 7.21 -12.71
CA THR A 341 24.08 7.06 -14.05
C THR A 341 25.15 7.36 -15.09
N PRO A 342 25.60 6.39 -15.91
CA PRO A 342 26.56 6.71 -16.98
C PRO A 342 25.91 7.73 -17.91
N ASP A 343 26.61 8.85 -18.13
CA ASP A 343 26.24 9.82 -19.16
C ASP A 343 25.94 9.07 -20.45
N GLY A 344 24.68 9.10 -20.88
CA GLY A 344 24.27 8.67 -22.19
C GLY A 344 24.93 9.62 -23.21
N GLY A 345 26.18 9.33 -23.53
CA GLY A 345 26.96 10.07 -24.52
C GLY A 345 26.30 10.07 -25.88
N GLY A 346 26.11 11.23 -26.39
CA GLY A 346 25.77 11.79 -27.66
C GLY A 346 25.46 10.95 -28.88
#